data_829a2e8815c2a817e42c9c088ad6888b
#
_entry.id   829a2e8815c2a817e42c9c088ad6888b
#
_cell.length_a   1.000
_cell.length_b   1.000
_cell.length_c   1.000
_cell.angle_alpha   90.00
_cell.angle_beta   90.00
_cell.angle_gamma   90.00
#
_symmetry.space_group_name_H-M   'P 1'
#
loop_
_entity.id
_entity.type
_entity.pdbx_description
1 polymer ?
#
loop_
_entity_poly.entity_id
_entity_poly.type
_entity_poly.pdbx_seq_one_letter_code
_entity_poly.pdbx_strand_id
1 'polypeptide(L)'
;MPTVDTAVVYPGMCFFEGTNISEGRGTTKPFEQIGSPYIDGDALAGVLNDLNLPGAAFRPVFFRPSFGKYAGESCRGIQVHVLDRSVFRAVSVGFGILAAVRGMYPGAFEWRVPNRGIHNFDKLAGTDRVRRAIDAGTSAADLERDWARDRRLFMEQRQSCLLYPQAAAIDTNRA
;
A
#
# COMPACT_ATOMS: atom_id res chain seq x y z
N MET A 1 -12.38 5.90 8.68
CA MET A 1 -11.10 6.64 8.55
C MET A 1 -11.01 7.61 9.70
N PRO A 2 -10.10 7.44 10.67
CA PRO A 2 -10.03 8.34 11.83
C PRO A 2 -9.40 9.70 11.48
N THR A 3 -8.52 9.77 10.48
CA THR A 3 -7.80 10.98 10.10
C THR A 3 -7.76 11.16 8.59
N VAL A 4 -7.39 12.38 8.15
CA VAL A 4 -7.13 12.66 6.73
C VAL A 4 -5.94 11.84 6.23
N ASP A 5 -4.91 11.65 7.05
CA ASP A 5 -3.73 10.84 6.68
C ASP A 5 -4.11 9.39 6.42
N THR A 6 -4.99 8.82 7.26
CA THR A 6 -5.57 7.48 7.00
C THR A 6 -6.26 7.42 5.62
N ALA A 7 -7.04 8.45 5.27
CA ALA A 7 -7.73 8.48 3.97
C ALA A 7 -6.76 8.60 2.79
N VAL A 8 -5.65 9.33 2.96
CA VAL A 8 -4.61 9.48 1.93
C VAL A 8 -3.87 8.17 1.66
N VAL A 9 -3.54 7.41 2.70
CA VAL A 9 -2.81 6.14 2.54
C VAL A 9 -3.73 4.97 2.15
N TYR A 10 -5.02 5.04 2.49
CA TYR A 10 -5.97 3.95 2.34
C TYR A 10 -5.99 3.28 0.95
N PRO A 11 -5.96 4.01 -0.19
CA PRO A 11 -6.05 3.37 -1.51
C PRO A 11 -4.94 2.35 -1.81
N GLY A 12 -3.80 2.47 -1.13
CA GLY A 12 -2.71 1.49 -1.22
C GLY A 12 -2.72 0.48 -0.08
N MET A 13 -3.14 0.91 1.11
CA MET A 13 -3.09 0.07 2.30
C MET A 13 -4.26 -0.92 2.40
N CYS A 14 -5.37 -0.69 1.70
CA CYS A 14 -6.49 -1.63 1.65
C CYS A 14 -6.11 -2.98 1.01
N PHE A 15 -5.09 -3.03 0.17
CA PHE A 15 -4.61 -4.28 -0.44
C PHE A 15 -4.13 -5.32 0.58
N PHE A 16 -3.68 -4.87 1.77
CA PHE A 16 -3.27 -5.76 2.85
C PHE A 16 -4.42 -6.59 3.41
N GLU A 17 -5.68 -6.19 3.20
CA GLU A 17 -6.84 -7.02 3.53
C GLU A 17 -6.84 -8.35 2.77
N GLY A 18 -6.19 -8.38 1.61
CA GLY A 18 -5.98 -9.58 0.80
C GLY A 18 -4.82 -10.47 1.23
N THR A 19 -4.17 -10.21 2.35
CA THR A 19 -2.98 -10.93 2.85
C THR A 19 -3.14 -11.35 4.31
N ASN A 20 -2.16 -12.09 4.83
CA ASN A 20 -2.04 -12.39 6.25
C ASN A 20 -1.33 -11.28 7.05
N ILE A 21 -1.08 -10.09 6.47
CA ILE A 21 -0.53 -8.94 7.18
C ILE A 21 -1.69 -8.12 7.76
N SER A 22 -1.56 -7.66 9.01
CA SER A 22 -2.51 -6.72 9.61
C SER A 22 -2.37 -5.35 8.96
N GLU A 23 -3.49 -4.78 8.53
CA GLU A 23 -3.62 -3.41 8.06
C GLU A 23 -3.88 -2.42 9.21
N GLY A 24 -3.59 -2.81 10.44
CA GLY A 24 -3.73 -1.96 11.63
C GLY A 24 -5.17 -1.76 12.12
N ARG A 25 -6.16 -2.49 11.58
CA ARG A 25 -7.52 -2.50 12.17
C ARG A 25 -7.44 -2.99 13.63
N GLY A 26 -8.22 -2.40 14.51
CA GLY A 26 -8.15 -2.69 15.95
C GLY A 26 -7.05 -1.89 16.68
N THR A 27 -6.41 -0.93 16.00
CA THR A 27 -5.49 0.05 16.59
C THR A 27 -6.04 1.47 16.42
N THR A 28 -5.37 2.46 16.99
CA THR A 28 -5.71 3.89 16.83
C THR A 28 -5.34 4.44 15.44
N LYS A 29 -4.54 3.69 14.64
CA LYS A 29 -4.04 4.10 13.33
C LYS A 29 -4.25 3.02 12.26
N PRO A 30 -5.52 2.64 12.00
CA PRO A 30 -5.82 1.67 10.96
C PRO A 30 -5.34 2.18 9.60
N PHE A 31 -4.78 1.29 8.79
CA PHE A 31 -4.18 1.56 7.48
C PHE A 31 -2.93 2.43 7.47
N GLU A 32 -2.63 3.16 8.54
CA GLU A 32 -1.34 3.85 8.67
C GLU A 32 -0.25 2.91 9.20
N GLN A 33 -0.64 1.85 9.93
CA GLN A 33 0.25 0.82 10.50
C GLN A 33 0.00 -0.51 9.80
N ILE A 34 1.10 -1.13 9.33
CA ILE A 34 1.11 -2.42 8.64
C ILE A 34 2.07 -3.34 9.36
N GLY A 35 1.66 -4.57 9.67
CA GLY A 35 2.56 -5.49 10.34
C GLY A 35 1.99 -6.86 10.66
N SER A 36 2.83 -7.70 11.23
CA SER A 36 2.48 -9.05 11.68
C SER A 36 3.46 -9.52 12.77
N PRO A 37 3.20 -10.64 13.46
CA PRO A 37 4.14 -11.20 14.43
C PRO A 37 5.49 -11.62 13.83
N TYR A 38 5.53 -11.97 12.54
CA TYR A 38 6.73 -12.48 11.86
C TYR A 38 7.59 -11.38 11.21
N ILE A 39 7.12 -10.13 11.12
CA ILE A 39 7.86 -9.04 10.48
C ILE A 39 8.87 -8.44 11.47
N ASP A 40 10.09 -8.20 10.99
CA ASP A 40 11.05 -7.30 11.61
C ASP A 40 10.79 -5.87 11.09
N GLY A 41 10.27 -5.01 11.96
CA GLY A 41 9.87 -3.66 11.60
C GLY A 41 11.05 -2.75 11.23
N ASP A 42 12.19 -2.91 11.92
CA ASP A 42 13.40 -2.11 11.66
C ASP A 42 14.01 -2.46 10.31
N ALA A 43 14.16 -3.76 10.02
CA ALA A 43 14.66 -4.24 8.74
C ALA A 43 13.72 -3.82 7.58
N LEU A 44 12.41 -3.96 7.76
CA LEU A 44 11.44 -3.57 6.73
C LEU A 44 11.44 -2.06 6.49
N ALA A 45 11.48 -1.24 7.55
CA ALA A 45 11.55 0.21 7.41
C ALA A 45 12.82 0.66 6.68
N GLY A 46 13.97 0.03 6.96
CA GLY A 46 15.23 0.26 6.24
C GLY A 46 15.08 0.01 4.75
N VAL A 47 14.64 -1.20 4.36
CA VAL A 47 14.43 -1.58 2.96
C VAL A 47 13.47 -0.61 2.25
N LEU A 48 12.36 -0.23 2.89
CA LEU A 48 11.36 0.65 2.27
C LEU A 48 11.86 2.09 2.11
N ASN A 49 12.63 2.62 3.07
CA ASN A 49 13.23 3.95 2.95
C ASN A 49 14.29 3.99 1.85
N ASP A 50 15.06 2.91 1.65
CA ASP A 50 16.04 2.80 0.56
C ASP A 50 15.39 2.79 -0.83
N LEU A 51 14.11 2.39 -0.94
CA LEU A 51 13.35 2.50 -2.20
C LEU A 51 13.06 3.95 -2.61
N ASN A 52 13.21 4.92 -1.73
CA ASN A 52 12.97 6.35 -1.96
C ASN A 52 11.61 6.63 -2.63
N LEU A 53 10.54 5.99 -2.13
CA LEU A 53 9.19 6.16 -2.67
C LEU A 53 8.73 7.62 -2.49
N PRO A 54 8.29 8.31 -3.58
CA PRO A 54 8.02 9.74 -3.53
C PRO A 54 6.99 10.13 -2.47
N GLY A 55 7.34 11.11 -1.63
CA GLY A 55 6.47 11.67 -0.60
C GLY A 55 6.15 10.74 0.56
N ALA A 56 6.84 9.60 0.70
CA ALA A 56 6.66 8.63 1.75
C ALA A 56 7.91 8.46 2.62
N ALA A 57 7.70 8.19 3.91
CA ALA A 57 8.73 7.68 4.81
C ALA A 57 8.13 6.57 5.69
N PHE A 58 8.97 5.69 6.17
CA PHE A 58 8.58 4.53 6.95
C PHE A 58 9.37 4.49 8.26
N ARG A 59 8.67 4.31 9.38
CA ARG A 59 9.32 4.04 10.65
C ARG A 59 8.84 2.72 11.23
N PRO A 60 9.70 2.00 11.97
CA PRO A 60 9.28 0.80 12.68
C PRO A 60 8.20 1.12 13.72
N VAL A 61 7.27 0.17 13.91
CA VAL A 61 6.20 0.28 14.91
C VAL A 61 5.91 -1.07 15.55
N PHE A 62 5.53 -1.02 16.83
CA PHE A 62 4.94 -2.13 17.57
C PHE A 62 3.50 -1.79 17.85
N PHE A 63 2.59 -2.75 17.63
CA PHE A 63 1.17 -2.56 17.93
C PHE A 63 0.51 -3.89 18.29
N ARG A 64 -0.61 -3.80 18.97
CA ARG A 64 -1.44 -4.94 19.37
C ARG A 64 -2.88 -4.65 18.98
N PRO A 65 -3.40 -5.27 17.92
CA PRO A 65 -4.79 -5.07 17.51
C PRO A 65 -5.76 -5.57 18.60
N SER A 66 -6.83 -4.82 18.87
CA SER A 66 -7.89 -5.25 19.77
C SER A 66 -8.92 -6.17 19.09
N PHE A 67 -8.98 -6.14 17.75
CA PHE A 67 -9.81 -7.02 16.91
C PHE A 67 -9.19 -7.17 15.51
N GLY A 68 -9.73 -8.08 14.72
CA GLY A 68 -9.25 -8.35 13.34
C GLY A 68 -8.08 -9.33 13.33
N LYS A 69 -7.17 -9.15 12.37
CA LYS A 69 -5.99 -10.01 12.26
C LYS A 69 -5.08 -9.80 13.47
N TYR A 70 -4.59 -10.90 14.02
CA TYR A 70 -3.70 -10.91 15.19
C TYR A 70 -4.27 -10.20 16.43
N ALA A 71 -5.61 -10.26 16.64
CA ALA A 71 -6.24 -9.68 17.82
C ALA A 71 -5.61 -10.20 19.12
N GLY A 72 -5.11 -9.29 19.96
CA GLY A 72 -4.44 -9.65 21.22
C GLY A 72 -2.99 -10.08 21.07
N GLU A 73 -2.44 -10.22 19.86
CA GLU A 73 -1.05 -10.57 19.61
C GLU A 73 -0.19 -9.32 19.36
N SER A 74 1.09 -9.39 19.73
CA SER A 74 2.04 -8.33 19.44
C SER A 74 2.51 -8.43 17.99
N CYS A 75 2.25 -7.40 17.21
CA CYS A 75 2.74 -7.23 15.85
C CYS A 75 3.89 -6.25 15.81
N ARG A 76 4.84 -6.49 14.90
CA ARG A 76 5.88 -5.57 14.49
C ARG A 76 5.67 -5.22 13.02
N GLY A 77 6.09 -4.05 12.62
CA GLY A 77 5.93 -3.62 11.23
C GLY A 77 6.33 -2.18 11.03
N ILE A 78 5.64 -1.50 10.14
CA ILE A 78 5.94 -0.10 9.79
C ILE A 78 4.71 0.78 9.95
N GLN A 79 4.96 2.07 10.21
CA GLN A 79 3.99 3.14 10.01
C GLN A 79 4.37 3.93 8.76
N VAL A 80 3.40 4.16 7.90
CA VAL A 80 3.55 5.00 6.71
C VAL A 80 3.36 6.46 7.10
N HIS A 81 4.33 7.32 6.77
CA HIS A 81 4.25 8.75 6.91
C HIS A 81 4.18 9.40 5.53
N VAL A 82 3.17 10.22 5.31
CA VAL A 82 3.04 11.02 4.10
C VAL A 82 3.77 12.34 4.34
N LEU A 83 4.92 12.53 3.70
CA LEU A 83 5.75 13.72 3.81
C LEU A 83 5.32 14.82 2.84
N ASP A 84 4.92 14.42 1.63
CA ASP A 84 4.45 15.34 0.59
C ASP A 84 3.28 14.70 -0.17
N ARG A 85 2.08 15.24 0.05
CA ARG A 85 0.84 14.75 -0.60
C ARG A 85 0.79 15.01 -2.10
N SER A 86 1.55 15.98 -2.61
CA SER A 86 1.53 16.33 -4.03
C SER A 86 2.18 15.25 -4.91
N VAL A 87 3.15 14.53 -4.35
CA VAL A 87 3.89 13.46 -5.05
C VAL A 87 3.58 12.06 -4.49
N PHE A 88 2.92 11.95 -3.33
CA PHE A 88 2.59 10.67 -2.71
C PHE A 88 1.65 9.84 -3.59
N ARG A 89 2.04 8.59 -3.82
CA ARG A 89 1.28 7.63 -4.63
C ARG A 89 0.89 6.42 -3.81
N ALA A 90 -0.28 6.47 -3.19
CA ALA A 90 -0.73 5.44 -2.25
C ALA A 90 -0.64 4.01 -2.81
N VAL A 91 -1.11 3.78 -4.05
CA VAL A 91 -1.11 2.45 -4.69
C VAL A 91 0.32 1.95 -4.89
N SER A 92 1.22 2.79 -5.40
CA SER A 92 2.63 2.43 -5.60
C SER A 92 3.33 2.11 -4.29
N VAL A 93 3.06 2.90 -3.25
CA VAL A 93 3.57 2.65 -1.89
C VAL A 93 3.04 1.31 -1.37
N GLY A 94 1.74 1.03 -1.51
CA GLY A 94 1.15 -0.24 -1.09
C GLY A 94 1.80 -1.45 -1.77
N PHE A 95 2.04 -1.36 -3.08
CA PHE A 95 2.70 -2.44 -3.83
C PHE A 95 4.20 -2.53 -3.51
N GLY A 96 4.87 -1.41 -3.25
CA GLY A 96 6.26 -1.41 -2.79
C GLY A 96 6.41 -2.16 -1.46
N ILE A 97 5.52 -1.90 -0.50
CA ILE A 97 5.51 -2.61 0.78
C ILE A 97 5.21 -4.11 0.57
N LEU A 98 4.20 -4.45 -0.24
CA LEU A 98 3.84 -5.86 -0.52
C LEU A 98 5.00 -6.62 -1.16
N ALA A 99 5.67 -6.04 -2.16
CA ALA A 99 6.82 -6.64 -2.83
C ALA A 99 7.99 -6.84 -1.84
N ALA A 100 8.29 -5.84 -1.00
CA ALA A 100 9.32 -5.94 0.03
C ALA A 100 9.01 -7.06 1.02
N VAL A 101 7.80 -7.09 1.60
CA VAL A 101 7.44 -8.14 2.57
C VAL A 101 7.42 -9.52 1.92
N ARG A 102 6.90 -9.65 0.69
CA ARG A 102 6.92 -10.92 -0.03
C ARG A 102 8.34 -11.43 -0.29
N GLY A 103 9.26 -10.53 -0.63
CA GLY A 103 10.67 -10.86 -0.85
C GLY A 103 11.42 -11.20 0.44
N MET A 104 11.17 -10.47 1.52
CA MET A 104 11.85 -10.69 2.81
C MET A 104 11.34 -11.92 3.56
N TYR A 105 10.04 -12.26 3.42
CA TYR A 105 9.38 -13.31 4.20
C TYR A 105 8.63 -14.32 3.31
N PRO A 106 9.28 -14.94 2.30
CA PRO A 106 8.60 -15.79 1.32
C PRO A 106 7.92 -17.02 1.94
N GLY A 107 8.41 -17.52 3.08
CA GLY A 107 7.87 -18.67 3.79
C GLY A 107 6.77 -18.33 4.82
N ALA A 108 6.58 -17.05 5.15
CA ALA A 108 5.60 -16.61 6.16
C ALA A 108 4.49 -15.74 5.56
N PHE A 109 4.75 -15.10 4.44
CA PHE A 109 3.76 -14.29 3.73
C PHE A 109 2.73 -15.17 3.01
N GLU A 110 1.45 -14.84 3.17
CA GLU A 110 0.35 -15.56 2.53
C GLU A 110 -0.67 -14.60 1.91
N TRP A 111 -1.13 -14.95 0.69
CA TRP A 111 -2.32 -14.36 0.11
C TRP A 111 -3.57 -15.00 0.69
N ARG A 112 -4.55 -14.23 1.11
CA ARG A 112 -5.82 -14.78 1.60
C ARG A 112 -6.68 -15.28 0.46
N VAL A 113 -6.99 -16.57 0.49
CA VAL A 113 -7.89 -17.22 -0.46
C VAL A 113 -9.20 -17.53 0.27
N PRO A 114 -10.32 -16.92 -0.11
CA PRO A 114 -11.62 -17.31 0.43
C PRO A 114 -12.08 -18.64 -0.15
N ASN A 115 -13.09 -19.24 0.46
CA ASN A 115 -13.64 -20.59 0.16
C ASN A 115 -14.06 -20.85 -1.30
N ARG A 116 -13.98 -19.86 -2.20
CA ARG A 116 -14.33 -19.98 -3.63
C ARG A 116 -13.14 -19.84 -4.59
N GLY A 117 -11.91 -19.96 -4.11
CA GLY A 117 -10.72 -20.03 -4.97
C GLY A 117 -10.22 -18.72 -5.59
N ILE A 118 -10.93 -17.59 -5.40
CA ILE A 118 -10.47 -16.29 -5.90
C ILE A 118 -9.77 -15.53 -4.76
N HIS A 119 -8.53 -15.11 -4.98
CA HIS A 119 -7.78 -14.34 -3.99
C HIS A 119 -8.50 -13.02 -3.65
N ASN A 120 -8.57 -12.67 -2.37
CA ASN A 120 -9.16 -11.39 -1.94
C ASN A 120 -8.39 -10.20 -2.51
N PHE A 121 -7.07 -10.34 -2.63
CA PHE A 121 -6.23 -9.33 -3.27
C PHE A 121 -6.66 -9.05 -4.71
N ASP A 122 -6.95 -10.09 -5.52
CA ASP A 122 -7.34 -9.95 -6.93
C ASP A 122 -8.67 -9.18 -7.06
N LYS A 123 -9.58 -9.34 -6.09
CA LYS A 123 -10.83 -8.56 -6.04
C LYS A 123 -10.58 -7.08 -5.74
N LEU A 124 -9.63 -6.78 -4.84
CA LEU A 124 -9.28 -5.41 -4.48
C LEU A 124 -8.51 -4.71 -5.63
N ALA A 125 -7.60 -5.44 -6.27
CA ALA A 125 -6.82 -4.93 -7.40
C ALA A 125 -7.59 -4.92 -8.74
N GLY A 126 -8.74 -5.60 -8.81
CA GLY A 126 -9.51 -5.79 -10.04
C GLY A 126 -8.85 -6.73 -11.06
N THR A 127 -7.74 -7.36 -10.71
CA THR A 127 -6.96 -8.25 -11.58
C THR A 127 -6.01 -9.13 -10.77
N ASP A 128 -5.69 -10.32 -11.27
CA ASP A 128 -4.67 -11.21 -10.71
C ASP A 128 -3.24 -10.88 -11.18
N ARG A 129 -3.10 -10.00 -12.19
CA ARG A 129 -1.80 -9.66 -12.80
C ARG A 129 -0.82 -9.08 -11.78
N VAL A 130 -1.31 -8.21 -10.89
CA VAL A 130 -0.48 -7.56 -9.87
C VAL A 130 0.06 -8.58 -8.87
N ARG A 131 -0.80 -9.46 -8.36
CA ARG A 131 -0.38 -10.52 -7.44
C ARG A 131 0.68 -11.43 -8.07
N ARG A 132 0.43 -11.88 -9.30
CA ARG A 132 1.39 -12.71 -10.05
C ARG A 132 2.72 -12.00 -10.29
N ALA A 133 2.69 -10.72 -10.58
CA ALA A 133 3.90 -9.93 -10.75
C ALA A 133 4.70 -9.79 -9.45
N ILE A 134 4.02 -9.55 -8.32
CA ILE A 134 4.66 -9.53 -6.99
C ILE A 134 5.25 -10.90 -6.66
N ASP A 135 4.54 -12.00 -6.93
CA ASP A 135 5.04 -13.36 -6.72
C ASP A 135 6.25 -13.69 -7.61
N ALA A 136 6.32 -13.09 -8.80
CA ALA A 136 7.47 -13.20 -9.72
C ALA A 136 8.63 -12.26 -9.37
N GLY A 137 8.51 -11.45 -8.29
CA GLY A 137 9.55 -10.50 -7.85
C GLY A 137 9.61 -9.21 -8.67
N THR A 138 8.55 -8.86 -9.41
CA THR A 138 8.47 -7.59 -10.14
C THR A 138 8.47 -6.40 -9.18
N SER A 139 9.29 -5.39 -9.49
CA SER A 139 9.35 -4.18 -8.66
C SER A 139 8.09 -3.31 -8.80
N ALA A 140 7.81 -2.50 -7.77
CA ALA A 140 6.70 -1.54 -7.84
C ALA A 140 6.86 -0.55 -9.00
N ALA A 141 8.10 -0.17 -9.34
CA ALA A 141 8.40 0.73 -10.46
C ALA A 141 8.08 0.08 -11.82
N ASP A 142 8.34 -1.20 -11.97
CA ASP A 142 8.00 -1.95 -13.21
C ASP A 142 6.49 -2.06 -13.37
N LEU A 143 5.77 -2.37 -12.28
CA LEU A 143 4.32 -2.38 -12.27
C LEU A 143 3.73 -1.02 -12.66
N GLU A 144 4.28 0.09 -12.15
CA GLU A 144 3.83 1.43 -12.54
C GLU A 144 4.02 1.73 -14.04
N ARG A 145 5.12 1.27 -14.61
CA ARG A 145 5.36 1.42 -16.06
C ARG A 145 4.31 0.69 -16.89
N ASP A 146 3.94 -0.51 -16.51
CA ASP A 146 2.92 -1.30 -17.20
C ASP A 146 1.57 -0.60 -17.24
N TRP A 147 1.20 0.15 -16.18
CA TRP A 147 -0.08 0.86 -16.12
C TRP A 147 -0.04 2.29 -16.65
N ALA A 148 1.12 2.81 -16.97
CA ALA A 148 1.25 4.22 -17.36
C ALA A 148 0.37 4.58 -18.56
N ARG A 149 0.19 3.64 -19.51
CA ARG A 149 -0.69 3.80 -20.68
C ARG A 149 -2.16 3.81 -20.25
N ASP A 150 -2.60 2.81 -19.52
CA ASP A 150 -4.00 2.65 -19.11
C ASP A 150 -4.43 3.81 -18.22
N ARG A 151 -3.53 4.25 -17.33
CA ARG A 151 -3.75 5.43 -16.48
C ARG A 151 -3.94 6.70 -17.31
N ARG A 152 -3.13 6.93 -18.36
CA ARG A 152 -3.30 8.09 -19.24
C ARG A 152 -4.65 8.06 -19.94
N LEU A 153 -5.01 6.93 -20.54
CA LEU A 153 -6.31 6.76 -21.20
C LEU A 153 -7.47 7.02 -20.24
N PHE A 154 -7.40 6.48 -19.02
CA PHE A 154 -8.42 6.73 -18.01
C PHE A 154 -8.48 8.20 -17.59
N MET A 155 -7.34 8.87 -17.43
CA MET A 155 -7.26 10.29 -17.09
C MET A 155 -7.90 11.17 -18.18
N GLU A 156 -7.76 10.82 -19.45
CA GLU A 156 -8.41 11.49 -20.56
C GLU A 156 -9.92 11.25 -20.53
N GLN A 157 -10.36 9.99 -20.43
CA GLN A 157 -11.77 9.61 -20.42
C GLN A 157 -12.56 10.24 -19.27
N ARG A 158 -11.98 10.29 -18.07
CA ARG A 158 -12.66 10.84 -16.89
C ARG A 158 -12.92 12.33 -16.95
N GLN A 159 -12.23 13.10 -17.82
CA GLN A 159 -12.37 14.56 -17.88
C GLN A 159 -13.83 15.01 -18.07
N SER A 160 -14.58 14.30 -18.93
CA SER A 160 -15.98 14.59 -19.19
C SER A 160 -16.92 14.28 -18.01
N CYS A 161 -16.45 13.52 -17.02
CA CYS A 161 -17.24 13.11 -15.86
C CYS A 161 -16.92 13.89 -14.59
N LEU A 162 -15.92 14.79 -14.61
CA LEU A 162 -15.53 15.56 -13.44
C LEU A 162 -16.54 16.68 -13.15
N LEU A 163 -17.07 16.68 -11.92
CA LEU A 163 -17.95 17.75 -11.43
C LEU A 163 -17.18 19.05 -11.15
N TYR A 164 -15.88 18.91 -10.82
CA TYR A 164 -14.99 20.04 -10.53
C TYR A 164 -13.81 19.99 -11.48
N PRO A 165 -13.41 21.13 -12.09
CA PRO A 165 -12.20 21.18 -12.90
C PRO A 165 -11.00 20.79 -12.05
N GLN A 166 -10.06 20.03 -12.64
CA GLN A 166 -8.77 19.84 -11.98
C GLN A 166 -8.10 21.22 -11.83
N ALA A 167 -7.64 21.53 -10.61
CA ALA A 167 -6.77 22.68 -10.43
C ALA A 167 -5.59 22.50 -11.41
N ALA A 168 -5.36 23.52 -12.26
CA ALA A 168 -4.17 23.53 -13.10
C ALA A 168 -2.96 23.30 -12.18
N ALA A 169 -2.07 22.40 -12.57
CA ALA A 169 -0.84 22.16 -11.84
C ALA A 169 -0.23 23.56 -11.55
N ILE A 170 -0.08 23.90 -10.28
CA ILE A 170 0.55 25.16 -9.90
C ILE A 170 1.94 25.09 -10.51
N ASP A 171 2.18 25.93 -11.49
CA ASP A 171 3.47 26.05 -12.17
C ASP A 171 4.48 26.61 -11.15
N THR A 172 5.16 25.71 -10.44
CA THR A 172 6.17 26.06 -9.41
C THR A 172 7.45 26.64 -10.03
N ASN A 173 7.45 26.95 -11.34
CA ASN A 173 8.58 27.57 -12.05
C ASN A 173 8.48 29.10 -12.16
N ARG A 174 7.61 29.74 -11.33
CA ARG A 174 7.58 31.20 -11.21
C ARG A 174 8.01 31.64 -9.80
N ALA A 175 9.29 31.48 -9.51
CA ALA A 175 9.97 32.25 -8.46
C ALA A 175 11.46 32.32 -8.80
#